data_1cfd6bfd2413e16c3e6557d561e161e8
#
_entry.id   1cfd6bfd2413e16c3e6557d561e161e8
#
_cell.length_a   1.000
_cell.length_b   1.000
_cell.length_c   1.000
_cell.angle_alpha   90.00
_cell.angle_beta   90.00
_cell.angle_gamma   90.00
#
_symmetry.space_group_name_H-M   'P 1'
#
loop_
_entity.id
_entity.type
_entity.pdbx_description
1 polymer ?
#
loop_
_entity_poly.entity_id
_entity_poly.type
_entity_poly.pdbx_seq_one_letter_code
_entity_poly.pdbx_strand_id
1 'polypeptide(L)'
;MDYSAPQSFVAGTGCRIQIGWMGMPDADYGNAPTVAYGWQHCFTVPRVLTAGPDGTLLQNPVPELDAQRSAAALHAASGEEVFLAPRFDLTAAPAGDFCLTVAQGVQLVYTEQDCTCTLRFTDPALADGRTLRRARLAAPCRSLRVVGDNSSLEIFLNGGATVFSTRYYPAPGDVSIKLTGAACELCNL
;
A
#
# COMPACT_ATOMS: atom_id res chain seq x y z
N MET A 1 7.85 -3.40 9.09
CA MET A 1 6.53 -3.37 8.40
C MET A 1 5.44 -3.43 9.44
N ASP A 2 4.38 -2.66 9.26
CA ASP A 2 3.21 -2.74 10.15
C ASP A 2 2.35 -3.94 9.74
N TYR A 3 2.82 -5.13 10.02
CA TYR A 3 2.13 -6.38 9.69
C TYR A 3 2.56 -7.48 10.65
N SER A 4 1.65 -7.87 11.53
CA SER A 4 1.89 -8.85 12.59
C SER A 4 0.70 -9.79 12.76
N ALA A 5 0.92 -10.89 13.44
CA ALA A 5 -0.09 -11.88 13.84
C ALA A 5 -1.13 -12.21 12.74
N PRO A 6 -0.71 -12.55 11.52
CA PRO A 6 -1.66 -12.87 10.45
C PRO A 6 -2.51 -14.08 10.82
N GLN A 7 -3.82 -13.95 10.58
CA GLN A 7 -4.76 -15.05 10.68
C GLN A 7 -5.35 -15.35 9.31
N SER A 8 -5.62 -16.61 9.02
CA SER A 8 -6.22 -17.00 7.75
C SER A 8 -7.33 -18.03 7.92
N PHE A 9 -8.30 -17.97 7.03
CA PHE A 9 -9.43 -18.90 6.98
C PHE A 9 -9.78 -19.23 5.52
N VAL A 10 -10.55 -20.28 5.32
CA VAL A 10 -11.10 -20.63 4.00
C VAL A 10 -12.50 -20.03 3.93
N ALA A 11 -12.73 -19.14 2.96
CA ALA A 11 -14.04 -18.57 2.67
C ALA A 11 -14.99 -19.61 2.04
N GLY A 12 -16.28 -19.34 2.03
CA GLY A 12 -17.27 -20.21 1.41
C GLY A 12 -17.06 -20.45 -0.10
N THR A 13 -16.32 -19.57 -0.77
CA THR A 13 -15.87 -19.69 -2.17
C THR A 13 -14.70 -20.66 -2.36
N GLY A 14 -14.10 -21.20 -1.28
CA GLY A 14 -12.90 -22.03 -1.30
C GLY A 14 -11.59 -21.25 -1.31
N CYS A 15 -11.63 -19.91 -1.41
CA CYS A 15 -10.46 -19.07 -1.36
C CYS A 15 -9.92 -18.98 0.08
N ARG A 16 -8.60 -18.97 0.23
CA ARG A 16 -7.95 -18.67 1.51
C ARG A 16 -7.80 -17.17 1.67
N ILE A 17 -8.41 -16.63 2.71
CA ILE A 17 -8.36 -15.21 3.06
C ILE A 17 -7.43 -15.04 4.25
N GLN A 18 -6.61 -13.99 4.22
CA GLN A 18 -5.72 -13.61 5.31
C GLN A 18 -5.96 -12.15 5.72
N ILE A 19 -5.91 -11.90 7.01
CA ILE A 19 -5.93 -10.56 7.60
C ILE A 19 -4.76 -10.47 8.57
N GLY A 20 -4.00 -9.38 8.51
CA GLY A 20 -2.91 -9.08 9.44
C GLY A 20 -3.28 -7.92 10.36
N TRP A 21 -2.62 -7.84 11.48
CA TRP A 21 -2.73 -6.73 12.42
C TRP A 21 -1.64 -5.69 12.14
N MET A 22 -2.05 -4.42 12.00
CA MET A 22 -1.13 -3.30 11.78
C MET A 22 -0.76 -2.64 13.13
N GLY A 23 -0.31 -3.45 14.07
CA GLY A 23 0.24 -3.04 15.35
C GLY A 23 1.57 -3.75 15.59
N MET A 24 2.57 -3.01 16.04
CA MET A 24 3.92 -3.52 16.33
C MET A 24 4.31 -3.06 17.73
N PRO A 25 3.94 -3.83 18.79
CA PRO A 25 4.07 -3.39 20.18
C PRO A 25 5.55 -3.14 20.60
N ASP A 26 6.49 -3.87 19.99
CA ASP A 26 7.90 -3.81 20.35
C ASP A 26 8.75 -3.02 19.33
N ALA A 27 8.09 -2.19 18.49
CA ALA A 27 8.80 -1.38 17.50
C ALA A 27 9.26 -0.04 18.11
N ASP A 28 10.35 0.50 17.55
CA ASP A 28 10.88 1.82 17.91
C ASP A 28 10.04 3.01 17.40
N TYR A 29 8.84 2.72 16.87
CA TYR A 29 7.90 3.70 16.33
C TYR A 29 6.50 3.46 16.88
N GLY A 30 5.69 4.52 16.88
CA GLY A 30 4.39 4.53 17.56
C GLY A 30 3.19 4.46 16.62
N ASN A 31 2.01 4.56 17.25
CA ASN A 31 0.71 4.76 16.62
C ASN A 31 -0.09 5.84 17.39
N ALA A 32 0.64 6.78 18.00
CA ALA A 32 0.09 7.81 18.87
C ALA A 32 -0.92 8.74 18.18
N PRO A 33 -0.76 9.14 16.90
CA PRO A 33 -1.68 10.09 16.28
C PRO A 33 -3.14 9.67 16.27
N THR A 34 -3.44 8.37 16.24
CA THR A 34 -4.84 7.88 16.25
C THR A 34 -5.42 7.71 17.65
N VAL A 35 -4.60 7.72 18.70
CA VAL A 35 -5.06 7.63 20.10
C VAL A 35 -5.95 8.81 20.48
N ALA A 36 -5.68 10.00 19.93
CA ALA A 36 -6.51 11.18 20.12
C ALA A 36 -7.96 11.00 19.62
N TYR A 37 -8.19 10.04 18.72
CA TYR A 37 -9.52 9.69 18.17
C TYR A 37 -10.13 8.47 18.84
N GLY A 38 -9.54 7.96 19.94
CA GLY A 38 -10.04 6.84 20.71
C GLY A 38 -9.68 5.45 20.18
N TRP A 39 -8.72 5.35 19.22
CA TRP A 39 -8.24 4.07 18.69
C TRP A 39 -6.74 4.13 18.37
N GLN A 40 -6.09 2.98 18.26
CA GLN A 40 -4.64 2.92 18.07
C GLN A 40 -4.20 2.06 16.88
N HIS A 41 -4.76 0.89 16.70
CA HIS A 41 -4.36 -0.09 15.71
C HIS A 41 -5.47 -0.31 14.68
N CYS A 42 -5.12 -0.93 13.53
CA CYS A 42 -6.09 -1.37 12.54
C CYS A 42 -5.68 -2.73 11.98
N PHE A 43 -6.56 -3.35 11.23
CA PHE A 43 -6.24 -4.52 10.41
C PHE A 43 -5.81 -4.07 9.01
N THR A 44 -5.10 -4.98 8.31
CA THR A 44 -4.89 -4.86 6.87
C THR A 44 -6.20 -5.05 6.11
N VAL A 45 -6.27 -4.64 4.86
CA VAL A 45 -7.32 -5.15 3.97
C VAL A 45 -7.26 -6.68 3.93
N PRO A 46 -8.41 -7.38 3.85
CA PRO A 46 -8.42 -8.80 3.62
C PRO A 46 -7.71 -9.15 2.30
N ARG A 47 -6.87 -10.19 2.32
CA ARG A 47 -6.08 -10.62 1.16
C ARG A 47 -6.40 -12.04 0.78
N VAL A 48 -6.66 -12.29 -0.49
CA VAL A 48 -6.69 -13.64 -1.06
C VAL A 48 -5.26 -14.14 -1.19
N LEU A 49 -4.99 -15.34 -0.68
CA LEU A 49 -3.73 -16.03 -0.85
C LEU A 49 -3.82 -17.01 -2.02
N THR A 50 -2.92 -16.87 -2.97
CA THR A 50 -2.81 -17.79 -4.11
C THR A 50 -1.35 -18.20 -4.32
N ALA A 51 -1.14 -19.35 -4.97
CA ALA A 51 0.19 -19.77 -5.37
C ALA A 51 0.49 -19.25 -6.78
N GLY A 52 1.62 -18.58 -6.93
CA GLY A 52 2.19 -18.23 -8.22
C GLY A 52 2.74 -19.47 -8.94
N PRO A 53 3.03 -19.39 -10.25
CA PRO A 53 3.50 -20.51 -11.04
C PRO A 53 4.85 -21.09 -10.59
N ASP A 54 5.65 -20.30 -9.90
CA ASP A 54 6.95 -20.66 -9.32
C ASP A 54 6.87 -21.09 -7.84
N GLY A 55 5.64 -21.21 -7.30
CA GLY A 55 5.39 -21.50 -5.88
C GLY A 55 5.45 -20.28 -4.97
N THR A 56 5.66 -19.08 -5.50
CA THR A 56 5.58 -17.82 -4.73
C THR A 56 4.18 -17.64 -4.16
N LEU A 57 4.09 -17.25 -2.89
CA LEU A 57 2.81 -16.86 -2.28
C LEU A 57 2.43 -15.46 -2.74
N LEU A 58 1.31 -15.36 -3.46
CA LEU A 58 0.74 -14.09 -3.88
C LEU A 58 -0.34 -13.65 -2.88
N GLN A 59 -0.31 -12.38 -2.52
CA GLN A 59 -1.25 -11.75 -1.59
C GLN A 59 -1.93 -10.57 -2.29
N ASN A 60 -3.17 -10.73 -2.70
CA ASN A 60 -3.93 -9.67 -3.35
C ASN A 60 -5.11 -9.24 -2.50
N PRO A 61 -5.54 -7.97 -2.55
CA PRO A 61 -6.80 -7.57 -1.93
C PRO A 61 -7.93 -8.47 -2.41
N VAL A 62 -8.89 -8.74 -1.53
CA VAL A 62 -10.09 -9.51 -1.91
C VAL A 62 -10.85 -8.79 -3.04
N PRO A 63 -11.47 -9.53 -4.00
CA PRO A 63 -12.19 -8.93 -5.12
C PRO A 63 -13.36 -8.02 -4.69
N GLU A 64 -13.91 -8.24 -3.51
CA GLU A 64 -14.98 -7.42 -2.92
C GLU A 64 -14.55 -5.96 -2.72
N LEU A 65 -13.23 -5.70 -2.59
CA LEU A 65 -12.71 -4.34 -2.53
C LEU A 65 -12.90 -3.60 -3.85
N ASP A 66 -12.87 -4.31 -4.98
CA ASP A 66 -13.06 -3.71 -6.30
C ASP A 66 -14.49 -3.15 -6.45
N ALA A 67 -15.47 -3.72 -5.76
CA ALA A 67 -16.84 -3.23 -5.73
C ALA A 67 -17.01 -1.92 -4.94
N GLN A 68 -16.00 -1.53 -4.14
CA GLN A 68 -16.00 -0.25 -3.41
C GLN A 68 -15.43 0.90 -4.25
N ARG A 69 -14.76 0.59 -5.37
CA ARG A 69 -14.18 1.61 -6.25
C ARG A 69 -15.27 2.49 -6.84
N SER A 70 -15.09 3.79 -6.75
CA SER A 70 -15.99 4.75 -7.40
C SER A 70 -16.05 4.51 -8.91
N ALA A 71 -17.23 4.70 -9.50
CA ALA A 71 -17.42 4.51 -10.94
C ALA A 71 -16.60 5.51 -11.80
N ALA A 72 -16.20 6.64 -11.22
CA ALA A 72 -15.39 7.66 -11.88
C ALA A 72 -13.91 7.44 -11.53
N ALA A 73 -13.19 6.73 -12.40
CA ALA A 73 -11.75 6.61 -12.30
C ALA A 73 -11.07 7.91 -12.78
N LEU A 74 -10.08 8.36 -12.04
CA LEU A 74 -9.19 9.43 -12.45
C LEU A 74 -7.94 8.82 -13.09
N HIS A 75 -7.57 9.29 -14.27
CA HIS A 75 -6.34 8.90 -14.94
C HIS A 75 -5.32 10.02 -14.81
N ALA A 76 -4.18 9.75 -14.19
CA ALA A 76 -3.09 10.70 -14.02
C ALA A 76 -1.89 10.29 -14.90
N ALA A 77 -1.35 11.27 -15.62
CA ALA A 77 -0.11 11.10 -16.37
C ALA A 77 1.09 10.97 -15.44
N SER A 78 2.20 10.40 -15.94
CA SER A 78 3.45 10.35 -15.19
C SER A 78 3.90 11.74 -14.75
N GLY A 79 4.08 11.91 -13.43
CA GLY A 79 4.49 13.15 -12.81
C GLY A 79 3.36 14.14 -12.50
N GLU A 80 2.13 13.85 -12.89
CA GLU A 80 0.96 14.61 -12.50
C GLU A 80 0.66 14.40 -11.02
N GLU A 81 0.37 15.48 -10.29
CA GLU A 81 -0.07 15.43 -8.90
C GLU A 81 -1.58 15.58 -8.84
N VAL A 82 -2.24 14.67 -8.16
CA VAL A 82 -3.68 14.64 -7.97
C VAL A 82 -4.03 14.62 -6.49
N PHE A 83 -5.25 15.05 -6.15
CA PHE A 83 -5.75 15.06 -4.79
C PHE A 83 -7.01 14.20 -4.72
N LEU A 84 -7.05 13.30 -3.76
CA LEU A 84 -8.15 12.36 -3.53
C LEU A 84 -8.48 12.28 -2.04
N ALA A 85 -9.69 11.83 -1.74
CA ALA A 85 -10.02 11.44 -0.37
C ALA A 85 -8.99 10.42 0.16
N PRO A 86 -8.76 10.35 1.49
CA PRO A 86 -7.74 9.47 2.07
C PRO A 86 -7.98 7.98 1.79
N ARG A 87 -9.21 7.60 1.40
CA ARG A 87 -9.56 6.24 0.99
C ARG A 87 -9.51 6.15 -0.54
N PHE A 88 -8.48 5.49 -1.04
CA PHE A 88 -8.25 5.38 -2.49
C PHE A 88 -7.66 4.04 -2.89
N ASP A 89 -7.82 3.71 -4.16
CA ASP A 89 -7.19 2.58 -4.81
C ASP A 89 -6.49 3.07 -6.09
N LEU A 90 -5.17 2.90 -6.15
CA LEU A 90 -4.33 3.25 -7.28
C LEU A 90 -3.83 2.00 -7.97
N THR A 91 -3.90 1.98 -9.29
CA THR A 91 -3.27 0.94 -10.12
C THR A 91 -2.36 1.55 -11.18
N ALA A 92 -1.22 0.89 -11.44
CA ALA A 92 -0.28 1.28 -12.47
C ALA A 92 0.49 0.07 -13.02
N ALA A 93 1.01 0.22 -14.25
CA ALA A 93 1.86 -0.76 -14.91
C ALA A 93 3.21 -0.13 -15.27
N PRO A 94 4.14 0.01 -14.30
CA PRO A 94 5.45 0.59 -14.57
C PRO A 94 6.28 -0.31 -15.50
N ALA A 95 7.14 0.33 -16.31
CA ALA A 95 8.04 -0.36 -17.25
C ALA A 95 9.52 -0.07 -16.98
N GLY A 96 9.84 0.55 -15.84
CA GLY A 96 11.19 0.96 -15.44
C GLY A 96 11.16 1.55 -14.03
N ASP A 97 12.10 2.41 -13.73
CA ASP A 97 12.19 3.14 -12.47
C ASP A 97 10.92 3.97 -12.23
N PHE A 98 10.44 3.99 -11.00
CA PHE A 98 9.33 4.86 -10.62
C PHE A 98 9.45 5.37 -9.19
N CYS A 99 8.76 6.46 -8.92
CA CYS A 99 8.56 6.98 -7.57
C CYS A 99 7.10 7.35 -7.37
N LEU A 100 6.45 6.71 -6.41
CA LEU A 100 5.14 7.11 -5.90
C LEU A 100 5.35 7.96 -4.64
N THR A 101 4.74 9.13 -4.60
CA THR A 101 4.68 10.00 -3.43
C THR A 101 3.23 10.14 -2.98
N VAL A 102 2.96 9.89 -1.71
CA VAL A 102 1.65 10.04 -1.07
C VAL A 102 1.78 11.05 0.07
N ALA A 103 0.82 11.94 0.20
CA ALA A 103 0.77 12.99 1.23
C ALA A 103 2.09 13.80 1.30
N GLN A 104 2.75 14.01 0.16
CA GLN A 104 4.01 14.74 0.01
C GLN A 104 5.19 14.22 0.84
N GLY A 105 5.03 13.14 1.62
CA GLY A 105 6.07 12.68 2.55
C GLY A 105 6.22 11.16 2.69
N VAL A 106 5.33 10.35 2.13
CA VAL A 106 5.52 8.89 2.03
C VAL A 106 5.94 8.57 0.61
N GLN A 107 7.10 7.96 0.42
CA GLN A 107 7.64 7.63 -0.90
C GLN A 107 7.90 6.14 -1.05
N LEU A 108 7.43 5.57 -2.16
CA LEU A 108 7.84 4.27 -2.67
C LEU A 108 8.73 4.50 -3.89
N VAL A 109 10.00 4.19 -3.77
CA VAL A 109 10.98 4.34 -4.85
C VAL A 109 11.37 2.95 -5.34
N TYR A 110 11.25 2.70 -6.63
CA TYR A 110 11.69 1.48 -7.28
C TYR A 110 12.83 1.78 -8.26
N THR A 111 13.88 0.96 -8.18
CA THR A 111 15.02 0.98 -9.11
C THR A 111 15.08 -0.37 -9.83
N GLU A 112 14.94 -0.35 -11.14
CA GLU A 112 14.88 -1.57 -11.96
C GLU A 112 16.21 -2.29 -12.04
N GLN A 113 17.33 -1.54 -12.09
CA GLN A 113 18.67 -2.11 -12.23
C GLN A 113 18.98 -3.21 -11.21
N ASP A 114 18.55 -3.06 -9.97
CA ASP A 114 18.75 -4.02 -8.87
C ASP A 114 17.45 -4.63 -8.35
N CYS A 115 16.32 -4.32 -9.00
CA CYS A 115 14.96 -4.70 -8.61
C CYS A 115 14.64 -4.31 -7.15
N THR A 116 15.17 -3.19 -6.67
CA THR A 116 14.98 -2.76 -5.29
C THR A 116 13.82 -1.78 -5.16
N CYS A 117 12.94 -2.07 -4.21
CA CYS A 117 11.85 -1.20 -3.82
C CYS A 117 12.08 -0.68 -2.40
N THR A 118 12.03 0.65 -2.23
CA THR A 118 12.26 1.32 -0.96
C THR A 118 11.04 2.17 -0.60
N LEU A 119 10.38 1.82 0.49
CA LEU A 119 9.36 2.64 1.14
C LEU A 119 10.05 3.50 2.20
N ARG A 120 9.89 4.81 2.14
CA ARG A 120 10.50 5.75 3.08
C ARG A 120 9.57 6.90 3.43
N PHE A 121 9.81 7.49 4.60
CA PHE A 121 9.15 8.70 5.05
C PHE A 121 10.14 9.86 4.94
N THR A 122 9.80 10.88 4.17
CA THR A 122 10.57 12.12 4.02
C THR A 122 10.03 13.23 4.93
N ASP A 123 8.79 13.08 5.39
CA ASP A 123 8.19 13.93 6.42
C ASP A 123 7.97 13.13 7.71
N PRO A 124 8.70 13.45 8.80
CA PRO A 124 8.53 12.78 10.09
C PRO A 124 7.13 12.93 10.69
N ALA A 125 6.39 13.99 10.36
CA ALA A 125 5.03 14.19 10.86
C ALA A 125 4.05 13.10 10.40
N LEU A 126 4.30 12.50 9.24
CA LEU A 126 3.50 11.39 8.71
C LEU A 126 3.87 10.03 9.31
N ALA A 127 5.02 9.94 9.97
CA ALA A 127 5.71 8.68 10.22
C ALA A 127 5.47 8.11 11.62
N ASP A 128 5.28 8.95 12.64
CA ASP A 128 5.32 8.57 14.06
C ASP A 128 6.52 7.63 14.37
N GLY A 129 7.72 8.06 13.94
CA GLY A 129 8.98 7.33 14.14
C GLY A 129 9.34 6.32 13.03
N ARG A 130 8.47 6.04 12.07
CA ARG A 130 8.79 5.17 10.93
C ARG A 130 9.82 5.85 10.02
N THR A 131 10.76 5.07 9.50
CA THR A 131 11.83 5.61 8.65
C THR A 131 11.83 4.97 7.26
N LEU A 132 12.43 3.79 7.13
CA LEU A 132 12.71 3.16 5.85
C LEU A 132 12.44 1.66 5.90
N ARG A 133 11.88 1.12 4.81
CA ARG A 133 11.73 -0.31 4.52
C ARG A 133 12.24 -0.58 3.12
N ARG A 134 12.95 -1.68 2.94
CA ARG A 134 13.47 -2.08 1.63
C ARG A 134 13.15 -3.54 1.34
N ALA A 135 12.80 -3.82 0.09
CA ALA A 135 12.65 -5.17 -0.43
C ALA A 135 13.30 -5.27 -1.81
N ARG A 136 13.93 -6.39 -2.09
CA ARG A 136 14.35 -6.75 -3.43
C ARG A 136 13.27 -7.64 -4.05
N LEU A 137 12.79 -7.26 -5.22
CA LEU A 137 11.82 -8.04 -5.97
C LEU A 137 12.51 -9.21 -6.68
N ALA A 138 11.82 -10.33 -6.80
CA ALA A 138 12.33 -11.49 -7.54
C ALA A 138 12.37 -11.26 -9.07
N ALA A 139 11.59 -10.32 -9.58
CA ALA A 139 11.53 -9.93 -10.98
C ALA A 139 11.28 -8.42 -11.10
N PRO A 140 11.54 -7.79 -12.27
CA PRO A 140 11.21 -6.40 -12.52
C PRO A 140 9.74 -6.08 -12.16
N CYS A 141 9.52 -4.88 -11.61
CA CYS A 141 8.18 -4.45 -11.26
C CYS A 141 7.38 -4.13 -12.53
N ARG A 142 6.24 -4.82 -12.70
CA ARG A 142 5.35 -4.63 -13.86
C ARG A 142 3.91 -4.36 -13.46
N SER A 143 3.59 -4.51 -12.19
CA SER A 143 2.29 -4.08 -11.66
C SER A 143 2.45 -3.49 -10.26
N LEU A 144 1.71 -2.43 -10.04
CA LEU A 144 1.62 -1.71 -8.78
C LEU A 144 0.14 -1.51 -8.47
N ARG A 145 -0.30 -1.91 -7.28
CA ARG A 145 -1.58 -1.49 -6.71
C ARG A 145 -1.33 -0.92 -5.32
N VAL A 146 -1.97 0.19 -5.00
CA VAL A 146 -1.87 0.82 -3.69
C VAL A 146 -3.26 1.09 -3.16
N VAL A 147 -3.55 0.55 -2.00
CA VAL A 147 -4.78 0.81 -1.26
C VAL A 147 -4.44 1.74 -0.11
N GLY A 148 -5.01 2.94 -0.14
CA GLY A 148 -4.94 3.92 0.93
C GLY A 148 -6.20 3.92 1.77
N ASP A 149 -6.04 4.06 3.07
CA ASP A 149 -7.10 4.38 4.01
C ASP A 149 -6.61 5.52 4.92
N ASN A 150 -7.45 6.06 5.75
CA ASN A 150 -7.20 7.25 6.57
C ASN A 150 -5.82 7.29 7.26
N SER A 151 -5.27 6.13 7.60
CA SER A 151 -3.99 6.03 8.30
C SER A 151 -3.18 4.79 7.91
N SER A 152 -3.46 4.17 6.79
CA SER A 152 -2.72 3.01 6.30
C SER A 152 -2.51 3.05 4.80
N LEU A 153 -1.37 2.50 4.38
CA LEU A 153 -1.05 2.23 2.98
C LEU A 153 -0.66 0.77 2.84
N GLU A 154 -1.30 0.10 1.90
CA GLU A 154 -0.96 -1.26 1.49
C GLU A 154 -0.58 -1.27 0.03
N ILE A 155 0.64 -1.70 -0.26
CA ILE A 155 1.28 -1.60 -1.57
C ILE A 155 1.57 -3.00 -2.05
N PHE A 156 0.96 -3.37 -3.16
CA PHE A 156 1.05 -4.68 -3.79
C PHE A 156 1.85 -4.58 -5.09
N LEU A 157 2.98 -5.27 -5.15
CA LEU A 157 3.89 -5.28 -6.29
C LEU A 157 3.84 -6.66 -6.96
N ASN A 158 3.83 -6.67 -8.29
CA ASN A 158 3.82 -7.88 -9.11
C ASN A 158 2.71 -8.86 -8.70
N GLY A 159 1.46 -8.36 -8.67
CA GLY A 159 0.31 -9.18 -8.31
C GLY A 159 0.36 -9.70 -6.87
N GLY A 160 0.97 -8.94 -5.95
CA GLY A 160 1.07 -9.30 -4.54
C GLY A 160 2.22 -10.25 -4.20
N ALA A 161 3.18 -10.47 -5.11
CA ALA A 161 4.41 -11.22 -4.81
C ALA A 161 5.28 -10.52 -3.74
N THR A 162 5.22 -9.19 -3.69
CA THR A 162 5.81 -8.39 -2.61
C THR A 162 4.78 -7.38 -2.13
N VAL A 163 4.60 -7.31 -0.81
CA VAL A 163 3.63 -6.40 -0.20
C VAL A 163 4.29 -5.59 0.90
N PHE A 164 4.06 -4.26 0.88
CA PHE A 164 4.35 -3.38 2.01
C PHE A 164 3.05 -2.99 2.68
N SER A 165 3.00 -3.10 3.99
CA SER A 165 1.93 -2.55 4.82
C SER A 165 2.53 -1.54 5.77
N THR A 166 1.99 -0.33 5.80
CA THR A 166 2.49 0.72 6.70
C THR A 166 1.37 1.61 7.19
N ARG A 167 1.53 2.09 8.42
CA ARG A 167 0.73 3.21 8.92
C ARG A 167 1.36 4.51 8.44
N TYR A 168 0.53 5.51 8.22
CA TYR A 168 0.92 6.90 7.99
C TYR A 168 -0.18 7.81 8.52
N TYR A 169 0.12 9.08 8.76
CA TYR A 169 -0.79 9.97 9.48
C TYR A 169 -0.90 11.31 8.75
N PRO A 170 -1.62 11.38 7.61
CA PRO A 170 -1.81 12.62 6.90
C PRO A 170 -2.70 13.57 7.70
N ALA A 171 -2.56 14.86 7.45
CA ALA A 171 -3.50 15.85 7.94
C ALA A 171 -4.92 15.56 7.39
N PRO A 172 -5.98 15.95 8.12
CA PRO A 172 -7.34 15.80 7.63
C PRO A 172 -7.56 16.51 6.29
N GLY A 173 -8.31 15.88 5.40
CA GLY A 173 -8.61 16.39 4.06
C GLY A 173 -8.09 15.47 2.95
N ASP A 174 -8.07 15.98 1.73
CA ASP A 174 -7.59 15.24 0.57
C ASP A 174 -6.08 14.99 0.64
N VAL A 175 -5.67 13.85 0.15
CA VAL A 175 -4.28 13.39 0.13
C VAL A 175 -3.71 13.61 -1.26
N SER A 176 -2.55 14.25 -1.35
CA SER A 176 -1.84 14.35 -2.63
C SER A 176 -1.22 13.01 -3.01
N ILE A 177 -1.33 12.66 -4.29
CA ILE A 177 -0.74 11.45 -4.88
C ILE A 177 -0.03 11.85 -6.17
N LYS A 178 1.22 11.42 -6.30
CA LYS A 178 2.03 11.67 -7.49
C LYS A 178 2.85 10.42 -7.84
N LEU A 179 2.69 9.91 -9.05
CA LEU A 179 3.50 8.81 -9.57
C LEU A 179 4.34 9.30 -10.75
N THR A 180 5.66 9.20 -10.63
CA THR A 180 6.60 9.42 -11.74
C THR A 180 7.10 8.07 -12.26
N GLY A 181 7.35 7.96 -13.57
CA GLY A 181 7.82 6.74 -14.24
C GLY A 181 6.69 5.85 -14.80
N ALA A 182 5.43 6.14 -14.47
CA ALA A 182 4.26 5.50 -15.07
C ALA A 182 3.04 6.42 -14.97
N ALA A 183 2.07 6.23 -15.86
CA ALA A 183 0.70 6.70 -15.65
C ALA A 183 -0.04 5.78 -14.67
N CYS A 184 -1.08 6.30 -14.03
CA CYS A 184 -1.88 5.53 -13.09
C CYS A 184 -3.38 5.81 -13.23
N GLU A 185 -4.17 4.86 -12.79
CA GLU A 185 -5.59 4.98 -12.56
C GLU A 185 -5.85 5.04 -11.05
N LEU A 186 -6.72 5.95 -10.63
CA LEU A 186 -7.08 6.16 -9.23
C LEU A 186 -8.59 6.19 -9.08
N CYS A 187 -9.09 5.58 -8.00
CA CYS A 187 -10.49 5.60 -7.61
C CYS A 187 -10.59 5.94 -6.12
N ASN A 188 -11.65 6.66 -5.73
CA ASN A 188 -12.04 6.69 -4.33
C ASN A 188 -12.68 5.35 -3.94
N LEU A 189 -12.52 4.97 -2.65
CA LEU A 189 -13.13 3.80 -2.02
C LEU A 189 -14.28 4.22 -1.09
#